data_1b32df7831d92eb43bc41311c63ee200
#
_entry.id   1b32df7831d92eb43bc41311c63ee200
#
_cell.length_a   1.000
_cell.length_b   1.000
_cell.length_c   1.000
_cell.angle_alpha   90.00
_cell.angle_beta   90.00
_cell.angle_gamma   90.00
#
_symmetry.space_group_name_H-M   'P 1'
#
loop_
_entity.id
_entity.type
_entity.pdbx_description
1 polymer ?
#
loop_
_entity_poly.entity_id
_entity_poly.type
_entity_poly.pdbx_seq_one_letter_code
_entity_poly.pdbx_strand_id
1 'polypeptide(L)'
;MKLKINKAKIRVALTAFMMGCLLLLNETLLAQDSTTVRQDSTASTDDTPVAAKIKPVKNTFQSIWIIENQTVLVPIKGTFEMDIQHRFGTVDKGYGDFWGFFAPSNIRLGFSYVPINKLNVGLGVTKTTATVIAHQSPSSVSGPLWDGSLKYSIITQTKRKYPVSITYYVNAAYNTKKDPNHEVYRFASDRLSYFHQLLIAKKVTEKLSVQVAPSLSHHNVVNGYFVKLNDSTLKIKPDMRFEHFAIAFSARYKLTTVTSVMINYDQPITKHAANNPSPSLSFGVEFNTSSHSFQLFVTNYSYLNPQTNNLYNRNSPFGYTDAEGNKIKGGKFLIGFNITRLWNY
;
A
#
# COMPACT_ATOMS: atom_id res chain seq x y z
N MET A 1 23.63 -2.13 25.76
CA MET A 1 23.12 -3.45 25.32
C MET A 1 23.17 -3.51 23.80
N LYS A 2 24.09 -4.28 23.20
CA LYS A 2 24.26 -4.37 21.74
C LYS A 2 23.15 -5.28 21.21
N LEU A 3 22.19 -4.71 20.48
CA LEU A 3 21.18 -5.50 19.76
C LEU A 3 21.90 -6.34 18.69
N LYS A 4 21.91 -7.67 18.84
CA LYS A 4 22.28 -8.59 17.76
C LYS A 4 21.17 -8.53 16.70
N ILE A 5 21.40 -7.74 15.68
CA ILE A 5 20.58 -7.74 14.47
C ILE A 5 20.69 -9.15 13.87
N ASN A 6 19.57 -9.85 13.79
CA ASN A 6 19.54 -11.19 13.21
C ASN A 6 19.77 -11.08 11.70
N LYS A 7 21.06 -11.14 11.33
CA LYS A 7 21.53 -11.04 9.93
C LYS A 7 20.88 -12.10 9.02
N ALA A 8 20.34 -13.18 9.58
CA ALA A 8 19.63 -14.21 8.83
C ALA A 8 18.30 -13.69 8.27
N LYS A 9 17.50 -12.92 9.04
CA LYS A 9 16.23 -12.36 8.55
C LYS A 9 16.41 -11.32 7.45
N ILE A 10 17.48 -10.51 7.54
CA ILE A 10 17.82 -9.52 6.49
C ILE A 10 18.30 -10.27 5.23
N ARG A 11 19.10 -11.33 5.40
CA ARG A 11 19.55 -12.16 4.25
C ARG A 11 18.39 -12.84 3.56
N VAL A 12 17.43 -13.41 4.28
CA VAL A 12 16.24 -14.06 3.70
C VAL A 12 15.38 -13.04 2.93
N ALA A 13 15.14 -11.85 3.49
CA ALA A 13 14.41 -10.80 2.79
C ALA A 13 15.17 -10.26 1.56
N LEU A 14 16.50 -10.12 1.66
CA LEU A 14 17.34 -9.67 0.54
C LEU A 14 17.47 -10.77 -0.54
N THR A 15 17.55 -12.04 -0.15
CA THR A 15 17.61 -13.18 -1.07
C THR A 15 16.27 -13.38 -1.77
N ALA A 16 15.14 -13.24 -1.08
CA ALA A 16 13.81 -13.24 -1.69
C ALA A 16 13.61 -12.05 -2.63
N PHE A 17 14.15 -10.88 -2.30
CA PHE A 17 14.17 -9.70 -3.16
C PHE A 17 15.03 -9.92 -4.42
N MET A 18 16.26 -10.41 -4.27
CA MET A 18 17.15 -10.72 -5.40
C MET A 18 16.56 -11.83 -6.28
N MET A 19 15.97 -12.88 -5.69
CA MET A 19 15.34 -13.96 -6.44
C MET A 19 14.09 -13.48 -7.18
N GLY A 20 13.29 -12.58 -6.56
CA GLY A 20 12.17 -11.91 -7.22
C GLY A 20 12.62 -11.02 -8.38
N CYS A 21 13.69 -10.26 -8.21
CA CYS A 21 14.30 -9.45 -9.30
C CYS A 21 14.93 -10.33 -10.40
N LEU A 22 15.58 -11.43 -10.05
CA LEU A 22 16.16 -12.37 -11.03
C LEU A 22 15.08 -13.07 -11.86
N LEU A 23 13.97 -13.48 -11.24
CA LEU A 23 12.81 -14.05 -11.93
C LEU A 23 12.16 -13.04 -12.89
N LEU A 24 12.24 -11.74 -12.58
CA LEU A 24 11.75 -10.67 -13.45
C LEU A 24 12.68 -10.41 -14.65
N LEU A 25 13.95 -10.80 -14.59
CA LEU A 25 14.96 -10.55 -15.63
C LEU A 25 15.18 -11.74 -16.57
N ASN A 26 14.91 -12.97 -16.13
CA ASN A 26 15.28 -14.18 -16.89
C ASN A 26 14.31 -14.61 -18.00
N GLU A 27 13.19 -13.91 -18.21
CA GLU A 27 12.22 -14.28 -19.26
C GLU A 27 12.47 -13.61 -20.63
N THR A 28 13.60 -12.95 -20.84
CA THR A 28 13.89 -12.27 -22.13
C THR A 28 14.63 -13.12 -23.15
N LEU A 29 14.97 -14.38 -22.84
CA LEU A 29 15.88 -15.21 -23.67
C LEU A 29 15.25 -16.39 -24.41
N LEU A 30 13.93 -16.66 -24.25
CA LEU A 30 13.30 -17.79 -24.96
C LEU A 30 11.95 -17.39 -25.62
N ALA A 31 12.00 -16.51 -26.61
CA ALA A 31 10.91 -16.34 -27.56
C ALA A 31 11.46 -16.19 -28.97
N GLN A 32 12.02 -17.27 -29.47
CA GLN A 32 12.15 -17.48 -30.92
C GLN A 32 10.85 -18.14 -31.39
N ASP A 33 9.94 -17.32 -31.87
CA ASP A 33 8.68 -17.78 -32.46
C ASP A 33 8.87 -17.90 -33.97
N SER A 34 8.79 -19.13 -34.45
CA SER A 34 8.78 -19.47 -35.86
C SER A 34 7.40 -19.14 -36.44
N THR A 35 7.25 -17.98 -37.05
CA THR A 35 6.10 -17.66 -37.88
C THR A 35 6.30 -18.15 -39.30
N THR A 36 5.61 -19.24 -39.65
CA THR A 36 5.33 -19.62 -41.04
C THR A 36 4.49 -18.53 -41.70
N VAL A 37 5.12 -17.85 -42.65
CA VAL A 37 4.47 -16.88 -43.55
C VAL A 37 3.70 -17.66 -44.61
N ARG A 38 2.38 -17.52 -44.65
CA ARG A 38 1.60 -17.77 -45.85
C ARG A 38 1.77 -16.56 -46.77
N GLN A 39 2.39 -16.81 -47.91
CA GLN A 39 2.48 -15.90 -49.03
C GLN A 39 1.13 -15.93 -49.79
N ASP A 40 0.45 -14.79 -49.85
CA ASP A 40 -0.56 -14.55 -50.89
C ASP A 40 -0.16 -13.28 -51.61
N SER A 41 -0.01 -13.42 -52.93
CA SER A 41 0.54 -12.47 -53.85
C SER A 41 -0.53 -11.56 -54.42
N THR A 42 -0.42 -10.24 -54.17
CA THR A 42 -0.73 -9.20 -55.19
C THR A 42 0.02 -7.93 -54.85
N ALA A 43 0.76 -7.47 -55.85
CA ALA A 43 1.63 -6.30 -55.79
C ALA A 43 0.87 -4.97 -55.79
N SER A 44 1.28 -4.03 -54.91
CA SER A 44 1.35 -2.59 -55.22
C SER A 44 2.42 -1.94 -54.35
N THR A 45 3.33 -1.30 -55.02
CA THR A 45 4.49 -0.54 -54.56
C THR A 45 4.10 0.71 -53.82
N ASP A 46 4.38 0.77 -52.54
CA ASP A 46 4.94 1.90 -51.75
C ASP A 46 5.13 1.47 -50.32
N ASP A 47 6.23 0.75 -50.04
CA ASP A 47 6.56 0.22 -48.71
C ASP A 47 7.63 1.08 -48.03
N THR A 48 7.23 2.19 -47.46
CA THR A 48 7.90 2.67 -46.23
C THR A 48 7.45 1.77 -45.08
N PRO A 49 8.35 1.08 -44.38
CA PRO A 49 7.96 0.23 -43.25
C PRO A 49 7.35 1.10 -42.15
N VAL A 50 6.04 1.08 -42.01
CA VAL A 50 5.34 1.70 -40.87
C VAL A 50 5.78 0.94 -39.63
N ALA A 51 6.61 1.57 -38.81
CA ALA A 51 7.07 1.00 -37.55
C ALA A 51 5.86 0.53 -36.73
N ALA A 52 5.74 -0.77 -36.50
CA ALA A 52 4.61 -1.37 -35.80
C ALA A 52 4.45 -0.69 -34.44
N LYS A 53 3.31 -0.01 -34.20
CA LYS A 53 3.01 0.68 -32.96
C LYS A 53 3.12 -0.31 -31.80
N ILE A 54 4.06 -0.07 -30.87
CA ILE A 54 4.30 -0.90 -29.69
C ILE A 54 3.09 -0.73 -28.77
N LYS A 55 2.26 -1.77 -28.61
CA LYS A 55 1.05 -1.72 -27.79
C LYS A 55 1.41 -2.00 -26.30
N PRO A 56 0.87 -1.22 -25.35
CA PRO A 56 0.98 -1.53 -23.92
C PRO A 56 0.34 -2.88 -23.56
N VAL A 57 0.87 -3.52 -22.54
CA VAL A 57 0.21 -4.70 -21.95
C VAL A 57 -1.07 -4.24 -21.27
N LYS A 58 -2.19 -4.87 -21.63
CA LYS A 58 -3.50 -4.50 -21.11
C LYS A 58 -3.63 -4.95 -19.65
N ASN A 59 -3.97 -4.00 -18.77
CA ASN A 59 -4.41 -4.24 -17.39
C ASN A 59 -3.46 -5.12 -16.55
N THR A 60 -2.32 -4.56 -16.12
CA THR A 60 -1.49 -5.18 -15.08
C THR A 60 -2.31 -5.40 -13.81
N PHE A 61 -3.08 -4.39 -13.37
CA PHE A 61 -4.11 -4.50 -12.34
C PHE A 61 -5.45 -3.97 -12.88
N GLN A 62 -6.56 -4.32 -12.24
CA GLN A 62 -7.90 -3.89 -12.66
C GLN A 62 -8.47 -2.79 -11.77
N SER A 63 -7.92 -2.62 -10.57
CA SER A 63 -8.25 -1.53 -9.64
C SER A 63 -7.03 -0.65 -9.39
N ILE A 64 -7.25 0.61 -9.01
CA ILE A 64 -6.18 1.51 -8.54
C ILE A 64 -5.66 1.13 -7.16
N TRP A 65 -6.43 0.34 -6.41
CA TRP A 65 -6.05 -0.22 -5.11
C TRP A 65 -5.85 -1.73 -5.19
N ILE A 66 -4.88 -2.24 -4.43
CA ILE A 66 -4.74 -3.63 -4.07
C ILE A 66 -4.63 -3.72 -2.55
N ILE A 67 -5.78 -3.96 -1.93
CA ILE A 67 -6.00 -3.95 -0.48
C ILE A 67 -5.60 -2.58 0.13
N GLU A 68 -4.42 -2.42 0.73
CA GLU A 68 -3.93 -1.17 1.34
C GLU A 68 -3.02 -0.34 0.42
N ASN A 69 -2.49 -0.94 -0.64
CA ASN A 69 -1.51 -0.32 -1.51
C ASN A 69 -2.13 0.23 -2.80
N GLN A 70 -1.53 1.29 -3.33
CA GLN A 70 -1.81 1.74 -4.69
C GLN A 70 -1.25 0.73 -5.70
N THR A 71 -1.87 0.65 -6.88
CA THR A 71 -1.33 -0.10 -8.02
C THR A 71 -0.71 0.84 -9.06
N VAL A 72 0.05 0.28 -10.00
CA VAL A 72 0.58 1.06 -11.15
C VAL A 72 -0.49 1.60 -12.07
N LEU A 73 -1.76 1.20 -11.92
CA LEU A 73 -2.85 1.61 -12.79
C LEU A 73 -3.16 3.10 -12.60
N VAL A 74 -3.07 3.85 -13.69
CA VAL A 74 -3.64 5.19 -13.85
C VAL A 74 -4.72 5.06 -14.91
N PRO A 75 -5.99 5.38 -14.61
CA PRO A 75 -7.08 5.33 -15.58
C PRO A 75 -6.85 6.29 -16.77
N ILE A 76 -7.68 6.18 -17.78
CA ILE A 76 -7.61 7.06 -18.96
C ILE A 76 -8.05 8.48 -18.59
N LYS A 77 -7.58 9.47 -19.38
CA LYS A 77 -7.98 10.86 -19.22
C LYS A 77 -9.51 11.01 -19.21
N GLY A 78 -10.02 11.87 -18.34
CA GLY A 78 -11.44 12.11 -18.13
C GLY A 78 -12.11 11.16 -17.14
N THR A 79 -11.40 10.13 -16.66
CA THR A 79 -11.96 9.23 -15.65
C THR A 79 -12.06 9.92 -14.30
N PHE A 80 -13.25 9.91 -13.73
CA PHE A 80 -13.52 10.21 -12.33
C PHE A 80 -13.67 8.89 -11.54
N GLU A 81 -13.16 8.86 -10.33
CA GLU A 81 -13.23 7.70 -9.46
C GLU A 81 -13.67 8.11 -8.07
N MET A 82 -14.49 7.26 -7.45
CA MET A 82 -14.81 7.30 -6.03
C MET A 82 -14.38 5.99 -5.40
N ASP A 83 -13.74 6.05 -4.24
CA ASP A 83 -13.39 4.89 -3.43
C ASP A 83 -13.96 5.02 -2.00
N ILE A 84 -14.42 3.88 -1.48
CA ILE A 84 -14.83 3.70 -0.09
C ILE A 84 -13.95 2.60 0.47
N GLN A 85 -13.20 2.92 1.52
CA GLN A 85 -12.37 1.95 2.23
C GLN A 85 -12.86 1.83 3.66
N HIS A 86 -13.01 0.59 4.13
CA HIS A 86 -13.51 0.31 5.47
C HIS A 86 -12.67 -0.76 6.16
N ARG A 87 -12.36 -0.55 7.43
CA ARG A 87 -11.69 -1.52 8.31
C ARG A 87 -12.53 -1.67 9.56
N PHE A 88 -12.98 -2.90 9.82
CA PHE A 88 -13.68 -3.26 11.05
C PHE A 88 -12.70 -3.39 12.23
N GLY A 89 -13.19 -3.78 13.39
CA GLY A 89 -12.33 -4.15 14.51
C GLY A 89 -11.63 -5.50 14.32
N THR A 90 -10.77 -5.85 15.25
CA THR A 90 -10.07 -7.14 15.21
C THR A 90 -10.99 -8.30 15.54
N VAL A 91 -10.78 -9.44 14.90
CA VAL A 91 -11.64 -10.64 15.06
C VAL A 91 -11.38 -11.43 16.34
N ASP A 92 -10.40 -11.03 17.16
CA ASP A 92 -9.90 -11.78 18.31
C ASP A 92 -10.88 -11.87 19.50
N LYS A 93 -11.90 -11.02 19.56
CA LYS A 93 -12.97 -11.09 20.55
C LYS A 93 -14.10 -12.06 20.19
N GLY A 94 -14.05 -12.64 19.02
CA GLY A 94 -15.02 -13.62 18.53
C GLY A 94 -16.45 -13.09 18.56
N TYR A 95 -17.36 -13.86 19.12
CA TYR A 95 -18.79 -13.51 19.16
C TYR A 95 -19.10 -12.28 20.04
N GLY A 96 -18.21 -11.91 20.97
CA GLY A 96 -18.45 -10.80 21.92
C GLY A 96 -18.61 -9.42 21.24
N ASP A 97 -17.98 -9.22 20.08
CA ASP A 97 -18.19 -8.03 19.24
C ASP A 97 -18.52 -8.42 17.78
N PHE A 98 -19.05 -9.62 17.62
CA PHE A 98 -19.40 -10.22 16.33
C PHE A 98 -18.23 -10.17 15.35
N TRP A 99 -17.07 -10.74 15.77
CA TRP A 99 -15.82 -10.78 15.00
C TRP A 99 -15.34 -9.40 14.52
N GLY A 100 -15.51 -8.38 15.37
CA GLY A 100 -15.09 -7.02 15.10
C GLY A 100 -16.08 -6.17 14.28
N PHE A 101 -17.21 -6.72 13.81
CA PHE A 101 -18.20 -5.96 13.04
C PHE A 101 -18.88 -4.86 13.89
N PHE A 102 -19.07 -5.08 15.18
CA PHE A 102 -19.66 -4.11 16.10
C PHE A 102 -18.62 -3.27 16.86
N ALA A 103 -17.34 -3.52 16.61
CA ALA A 103 -16.26 -2.71 17.15
C ALA A 103 -16.17 -1.35 16.42
N PRO A 104 -15.51 -0.35 17.01
CA PRO A 104 -15.18 0.89 16.33
C PRO A 104 -14.40 0.63 15.06
N SER A 105 -14.77 1.29 13.97
CA SER A 105 -14.25 1.06 12.64
C SER A 105 -13.60 2.32 12.06
N ASN A 106 -12.73 2.14 11.07
CA ASN A 106 -12.12 3.20 10.29
C ASN A 106 -12.72 3.22 8.89
N ILE A 107 -13.06 4.41 8.41
CA ILE A 107 -13.61 4.62 7.08
C ILE A 107 -12.88 5.75 6.36
N ARG A 108 -12.59 5.58 5.07
CA ARG A 108 -12.10 6.61 4.16
C ARG A 108 -13.02 6.73 2.96
N LEU A 109 -13.33 7.96 2.59
CA LEU A 109 -13.94 8.31 1.32
C LEU A 109 -12.89 9.01 0.49
N GLY A 110 -12.66 8.52 -0.73
CA GLY A 110 -11.71 9.07 -1.67
C GLY A 110 -12.38 9.42 -2.98
N PHE A 111 -11.86 10.46 -3.63
CA PHE A 111 -12.23 10.88 -4.97
C PHE A 111 -10.97 11.12 -5.76
N SER A 112 -10.94 10.72 -7.02
CA SER A 112 -9.83 11.03 -7.89
C SER A 112 -10.29 11.32 -9.30
N TYR A 113 -9.46 12.06 -10.05
CA TYR A 113 -9.72 12.45 -11.42
C TYR A 113 -8.44 12.42 -12.25
N VAL A 114 -8.57 12.09 -13.52
CA VAL A 114 -7.45 12.04 -14.48
C VAL A 114 -7.55 13.24 -15.44
N PRO A 115 -6.97 14.42 -15.11
CA PRO A 115 -7.09 15.63 -15.92
C PRO A 115 -6.33 15.53 -17.24
N ILE A 116 -5.20 14.85 -17.24
CA ILE A 116 -4.35 14.61 -18.41
C ILE A 116 -3.89 13.15 -18.42
N ASN A 117 -3.48 12.67 -19.60
CA ASN A 117 -2.97 11.31 -19.71
C ASN A 117 -1.84 11.03 -18.71
N LYS A 118 -1.89 9.89 -18.06
CA LYS A 118 -0.91 9.37 -17.08
C LYS A 118 -0.91 10.08 -15.72
N LEU A 119 -1.69 11.11 -15.46
CA LEU A 119 -1.75 11.80 -14.17
C LEU A 119 -3.13 11.63 -13.53
N ASN A 120 -3.17 11.04 -12.34
CA ASN A 120 -4.34 10.98 -11.48
C ASN A 120 -4.12 11.89 -10.26
N VAL A 121 -5.13 12.70 -9.94
CA VAL A 121 -5.16 13.61 -8.79
C VAL A 121 -6.27 13.16 -7.86
N GLY A 122 -6.00 13.02 -6.58
CA GLY A 122 -6.97 12.52 -5.61
C GLY A 122 -7.10 13.40 -4.38
N LEU A 123 -8.26 13.31 -3.74
CA LEU A 123 -8.60 13.90 -2.46
C LEU A 123 -9.31 12.85 -1.61
N GLY A 124 -9.01 12.77 -0.34
CA GLY A 124 -9.64 11.82 0.56
C GLY A 124 -9.91 12.42 1.94
N VAL A 125 -10.86 11.82 2.63
CA VAL A 125 -11.15 12.10 4.02
C VAL A 125 -11.29 10.80 4.79
N THR A 126 -10.54 10.66 5.88
CA THR A 126 -10.53 9.48 6.75
C THR A 126 -11.05 9.83 8.11
N LYS A 127 -12.02 9.07 8.59
CA LYS A 127 -12.43 9.07 10.01
C LYS A 127 -11.80 7.85 10.66
N THR A 128 -10.92 8.09 11.62
CA THR A 128 -10.27 7.04 12.42
C THR A 128 -10.86 7.06 13.82
N THR A 129 -11.34 5.91 14.26
CA THR A 129 -11.80 5.72 15.64
C THR A 129 -10.64 5.12 16.44
N ALA A 130 -10.19 5.81 17.47
CA ALA A 130 -8.91 5.58 18.19
C ALA A 130 -8.75 4.21 18.85
N THR A 131 -9.79 3.39 18.93
CA THR A 131 -9.83 2.17 19.75
C THR A 131 -9.37 0.89 19.08
N VAL A 132 -8.91 0.92 17.82
CA VAL A 132 -8.43 -0.29 17.12
C VAL A 132 -7.04 -0.72 17.62
N ILE A 133 -6.32 0.12 18.34
CA ILE A 133 -4.99 -0.19 18.89
C ILE A 133 -5.03 -0.10 20.40
N ALA A 134 -5.01 -1.26 21.05
CA ALA A 134 -4.84 -1.39 22.49
C ALA A 134 -3.46 -0.87 22.89
N HIS A 135 -3.33 0.36 23.30
CA HIS A 135 -2.24 1.04 24.02
C HIS A 135 -2.18 2.55 23.73
N GLN A 136 -3.09 3.10 22.94
CA GLN A 136 -3.26 4.55 22.92
C GLN A 136 -4.50 4.90 23.75
N SER A 137 -4.33 5.75 24.76
CA SER A 137 -5.46 6.30 25.50
C SER A 137 -6.52 6.80 24.53
N PRO A 138 -7.79 6.45 24.72
CA PRO A 138 -8.86 6.95 23.89
C PRO A 138 -8.96 8.46 24.11
N SER A 139 -8.21 9.24 23.34
CA SER A 139 -8.48 10.66 23.31
C SER A 139 -9.80 10.81 22.56
N SER A 140 -10.83 11.16 23.29
CA SER A 140 -12.22 11.36 22.85
C SER A 140 -12.42 12.42 21.76
N VAL A 141 -11.36 12.94 21.19
CA VAL A 141 -11.38 14.03 20.22
C VAL A 141 -10.69 13.58 18.95
N SER A 142 -11.43 12.85 18.12
CA SER A 142 -11.01 12.51 16.77
C SER A 142 -11.53 13.56 15.78
N GLY A 143 -10.62 14.25 15.09
CA GLY A 143 -10.93 15.00 13.88
C GLY A 143 -10.69 14.13 12.66
N PRO A 144 -11.31 14.44 11.50
CA PRO A 144 -10.99 13.76 10.25
C PRO A 144 -9.56 14.06 9.82
N LEU A 145 -8.95 13.09 9.12
CA LEU A 145 -7.71 13.26 8.40
C LEU A 145 -8.06 13.53 6.94
N TRP A 146 -7.63 14.67 6.41
CA TRP A 146 -7.74 14.99 4.99
C TRP A 146 -6.47 14.61 4.28
N ASP A 147 -6.57 14.06 3.10
CA ASP A 147 -5.40 13.72 2.28
C ASP A 147 -5.57 14.16 0.82
N GLY A 148 -4.48 14.62 0.22
CA GLY A 148 -4.37 14.90 -1.21
C GLY A 148 -3.33 13.99 -1.83
N SER A 149 -3.53 13.55 -3.08
CA SER A 149 -2.61 12.64 -3.74
C SER A 149 -2.40 12.96 -5.21
N LEU A 150 -1.21 12.60 -5.69
CA LEU A 150 -0.86 12.61 -7.11
C LEU A 150 -0.26 11.25 -7.47
N LYS A 151 -0.65 10.72 -8.63
CA LYS A 151 -0.12 9.47 -9.17
C LYS A 151 0.20 9.65 -10.64
N TYR A 152 1.46 9.42 -11.01
CA TYR A 152 1.96 9.62 -12.37
C TYR A 152 2.57 8.34 -12.95
N SER A 153 2.03 7.86 -14.06
CA SER A 153 2.55 6.71 -14.79
C SER A 153 3.75 7.10 -15.63
N ILE A 154 4.94 6.68 -15.21
CA ILE A 154 6.21 6.97 -15.89
C ILE A 154 6.37 6.05 -17.09
N ILE A 155 6.29 4.73 -16.86
CA ILE A 155 6.47 3.68 -17.86
C ILE A 155 5.31 2.70 -17.76
N THR A 156 4.78 2.29 -18.91
CA THR A 156 3.78 1.21 -19.01
C THR A 156 4.42 0.01 -19.69
N GLN A 157 4.25 -1.17 -19.09
CA GLN A 157 4.76 -2.44 -19.63
C GLN A 157 4.27 -2.67 -21.05
N THR A 158 5.19 -3.15 -21.90
CA THR A 158 4.91 -3.52 -23.29
C THR A 158 5.56 -4.87 -23.59
N LYS A 159 5.04 -5.62 -24.55
CA LYS A 159 5.61 -6.93 -24.91
C LYS A 159 7.05 -6.89 -25.43
N ARG A 160 7.50 -5.77 -26.01
CA ARG A 160 8.80 -5.69 -26.71
C ARG A 160 9.80 -4.70 -26.14
N LYS A 161 9.34 -3.61 -25.47
CA LYS A 161 10.23 -2.51 -25.10
C LYS A 161 10.42 -2.35 -23.60
N TYR A 162 9.34 -2.42 -22.80
CA TYR A 162 9.41 -2.19 -21.36
C TYR A 162 8.92 -3.42 -20.61
N PRO A 163 9.79 -4.09 -19.84
CA PRO A 163 9.46 -5.35 -19.15
C PRO A 163 8.54 -5.16 -17.93
N VAL A 164 8.44 -3.92 -17.42
CA VAL A 164 7.66 -3.55 -16.23
C VAL A 164 6.90 -2.24 -16.44
N SER A 165 5.88 -2.01 -15.63
CA SER A 165 5.26 -0.69 -15.44
C SER A 165 5.85 0.00 -14.23
N ILE A 166 6.07 1.31 -14.31
CA ILE A 166 6.59 2.15 -13.22
C ILE A 166 5.65 3.35 -13.07
N THR A 167 5.18 3.56 -11.84
CA THR A 167 4.31 4.68 -11.49
C THR A 167 4.80 5.30 -10.20
N TYR A 168 4.81 6.61 -10.11
CA TYR A 168 5.11 7.35 -8.89
C TYR A 168 3.84 7.82 -8.22
N TYR A 169 3.74 7.61 -6.91
CA TYR A 169 2.63 8.03 -6.08
C TYR A 169 3.12 8.88 -4.93
N VAL A 170 2.43 9.98 -4.67
CA VAL A 170 2.65 10.85 -3.51
C VAL A 170 1.31 11.17 -2.85
N ASN A 171 1.32 11.21 -1.53
CA ASN A 171 0.18 11.62 -0.70
C ASN A 171 0.66 12.58 0.38
N ALA A 172 -0.12 13.62 0.63
CA ALA A 172 0.06 14.52 1.76
C ALA A 172 -1.22 14.53 2.58
N ALA A 173 -1.11 14.37 3.90
CA ALA A 173 -2.26 14.33 4.78
C ALA A 173 -2.17 15.38 5.88
N TYR A 174 -3.31 15.96 6.22
CA TYR A 174 -3.49 16.97 7.27
C TYR A 174 -4.42 16.44 8.36
N ASN A 175 -3.92 16.35 9.58
CA ASN A 175 -4.68 15.87 10.73
C ASN A 175 -5.43 17.02 11.41
N THR A 176 -6.76 16.96 11.39
CA THR A 176 -7.60 17.99 12.01
C THR A 176 -7.98 17.71 13.47
N LYS A 177 -7.36 16.69 14.11
CA LYS A 177 -7.58 16.39 15.52
C LYS A 177 -7.46 17.65 16.37
N LYS A 178 -8.45 17.88 17.24
CA LYS A 178 -8.41 19.00 18.18
C LYS A 178 -7.26 18.81 19.18
N ASP A 179 -6.52 19.85 19.40
CA ASP A 179 -5.42 19.93 20.37
C ASP A 179 -5.42 21.35 20.98
N PRO A 180 -6.40 21.62 21.87
CA PRO A 180 -6.63 22.98 22.41
C PRO A 180 -5.47 23.48 23.25
N ASN A 181 -4.70 22.59 23.86
CA ASN A 181 -3.55 22.93 24.70
C ASN A 181 -2.22 22.98 23.95
N HIS A 182 -2.23 22.71 22.63
CA HIS A 182 -1.01 22.60 21.81
C HIS A 182 0.04 21.62 22.36
N GLU A 183 -0.43 20.51 22.93
CA GLU A 183 0.44 19.49 23.52
C GLU A 183 1.16 18.64 22.45
N VAL A 184 0.53 18.44 21.30
CA VAL A 184 1.05 17.65 20.17
C VAL A 184 1.39 18.55 18.99
N TYR A 185 0.51 19.48 18.63
CA TYR A 185 0.65 20.32 17.45
C TYR A 185 0.83 21.79 17.85
N ARG A 186 2.09 22.27 17.86
CA ARG A 186 2.40 23.67 18.15
C ARG A 186 2.09 24.60 16.98
N PHE A 187 2.34 24.09 15.76
CA PHE A 187 2.15 24.82 14.52
C PHE A 187 1.19 24.05 13.59
N ALA A 188 0.58 24.74 12.65
CA ALA A 188 -0.28 24.10 11.63
C ALA A 188 0.50 23.07 10.77
N SER A 189 1.79 23.33 10.52
CA SER A 189 2.69 22.40 9.80
C SER A 189 2.88 21.07 10.53
N ASP A 190 2.80 21.05 11.86
CA ASP A 190 2.99 19.82 12.66
C ASP A 190 1.92 18.76 12.37
N ARG A 191 0.79 19.18 11.81
CA ARG A 191 -0.35 18.35 11.43
C ARG A 191 -0.16 17.62 10.10
N LEU A 192 0.91 17.95 9.37
CA LEU A 192 1.20 17.38 8.06
C LEU A 192 2.00 16.10 8.16
N SER A 193 1.67 15.18 7.27
CA SER A 193 2.45 13.97 6.98
C SER A 193 2.48 13.71 5.49
N TYR A 194 3.56 13.08 5.01
CA TYR A 194 3.80 12.86 3.59
C TYR A 194 4.15 11.40 3.33
N PHE A 195 3.79 10.95 2.14
CA PHE A 195 4.08 9.60 1.67
C PHE A 195 4.51 9.62 0.22
N HIS A 196 5.61 8.95 -0.08
CA HIS A 196 6.15 8.77 -1.41
C HIS A 196 6.30 7.28 -1.69
N GLN A 197 5.87 6.82 -2.86
CA GLN A 197 5.96 5.41 -3.24
C GLN A 197 6.29 5.27 -4.72
N LEU A 198 7.27 4.43 -5.02
CA LEU A 198 7.57 4.03 -6.38
C LEU A 198 6.98 2.64 -6.63
N LEU A 199 5.95 2.58 -7.45
CA LEU A 199 5.24 1.37 -7.81
C LEU A 199 5.92 0.74 -9.03
N ILE A 200 6.41 -0.49 -8.90
CA ILE A 200 7.05 -1.24 -9.98
C ILE A 200 6.29 -2.56 -10.12
N ALA A 201 5.61 -2.74 -11.24
CA ALA A 201 4.75 -3.89 -11.44
C ALA A 201 4.98 -4.60 -12.77
N LYS A 202 4.73 -5.89 -12.76
CA LYS A 202 4.80 -6.74 -13.95
C LYS A 202 3.56 -7.63 -14.03
N LYS A 203 2.92 -7.64 -15.18
CA LYS A 203 2.00 -8.71 -15.57
C LYS A 203 2.87 -9.87 -16.06
N VAL A 204 3.05 -10.87 -15.20
CA VAL A 204 3.95 -12.02 -15.46
C VAL A 204 3.30 -12.98 -16.45
N THR A 205 2.00 -13.28 -16.24
CA THR A 205 1.18 -14.08 -17.14
C THR A 205 -0.17 -13.40 -17.37
N GLU A 206 -1.04 -13.98 -18.18
CA GLU A 206 -2.42 -13.45 -18.32
C GLU A 206 -3.23 -13.51 -17.02
N LYS A 207 -2.80 -14.32 -16.05
CA LYS A 207 -3.46 -14.49 -14.75
C LYS A 207 -2.72 -13.84 -13.60
N LEU A 208 -1.37 -13.79 -13.62
CA LEU A 208 -0.55 -13.35 -12.51
C LEU A 208 0.04 -11.96 -12.75
N SER A 209 -0.23 -11.05 -11.83
CA SER A 209 0.43 -9.74 -11.73
C SER A 209 1.09 -9.60 -10.37
N VAL A 210 2.29 -9.02 -10.35
CA VAL A 210 3.08 -8.77 -9.14
C VAL A 210 3.53 -7.32 -9.11
N GLN A 211 3.71 -6.79 -7.90
CA GLN A 211 4.19 -5.42 -7.67
C GLN A 211 5.13 -5.39 -6.49
N VAL A 212 6.18 -4.59 -6.60
CA VAL A 212 7.07 -4.17 -5.52
C VAL A 212 7.01 -2.66 -5.42
N ALA A 213 6.89 -2.15 -4.21
CA ALA A 213 6.66 -0.73 -3.99
C ALA A 213 7.46 -0.20 -2.78
N PRO A 214 8.73 0.22 -2.96
CA PRO A 214 9.45 0.95 -1.94
C PRO A 214 8.76 2.28 -1.65
N SER A 215 8.73 2.65 -0.37
CA SER A 215 8.04 3.85 0.11
C SER A 215 8.82 4.58 1.21
N LEU A 216 8.60 5.88 1.27
CA LEU A 216 9.07 6.79 2.31
C LEU A 216 7.86 7.48 2.92
N SER A 217 7.69 7.33 4.23
CA SER A 217 6.73 8.10 5.04
C SER A 217 7.46 9.16 5.84
N HIS A 218 6.90 10.37 5.94
CA HIS A 218 7.39 11.45 6.77
C HIS A 218 6.26 12.02 7.61
N HIS A 219 6.51 12.23 8.89
CA HIS A 219 5.62 12.95 9.80
C HIS A 219 6.33 14.14 10.41
N ASN A 220 5.70 15.32 10.40
CA ASN A 220 6.28 16.51 10.99
C ASN A 220 6.33 16.44 12.52
N VAL A 221 5.49 15.58 13.12
CA VAL A 221 5.51 15.28 14.56
C VAL A 221 5.45 13.78 14.76
N VAL A 222 6.29 13.25 15.64
CA VAL A 222 6.30 11.87 16.07
C VAL A 222 6.17 11.78 17.59
N ASN A 223 5.66 10.64 18.08
CA ASN A 223 5.51 10.42 19.51
C ASN A 223 6.86 10.39 20.23
N GLY A 224 6.89 10.92 21.45
CA GLY A 224 8.01 10.80 22.34
C GLY A 224 7.86 9.61 23.29
N TYR A 225 8.95 9.25 23.94
CA TYR A 225 8.98 8.24 25.00
C TYR A 225 9.80 8.72 26.19
N PHE A 226 9.47 8.20 27.37
CA PHE A 226 10.18 8.53 28.58
C PHE A 226 11.45 7.70 28.71
N VAL A 227 12.56 8.38 29.03
CA VAL A 227 13.82 7.74 29.39
C VAL A 227 14.14 8.12 30.81
N LYS A 228 14.33 7.13 31.67
CA LYS A 228 14.79 7.32 33.06
C LYS A 228 16.26 7.68 33.03
N LEU A 229 16.62 8.89 33.47
CA LEU A 229 18.00 9.32 33.60
C LEU A 229 18.59 8.90 34.92
N ASN A 230 17.80 8.99 35.98
CA ASN A 230 18.08 8.52 37.34
C ASN A 230 16.74 8.19 38.03
N ASP A 231 16.77 7.77 39.29
CA ASP A 231 15.56 7.33 40.00
C ASP A 231 14.48 8.41 40.12
N SER A 232 14.82 9.68 39.98
CA SER A 232 13.91 10.81 40.15
C SER A 232 13.67 11.63 38.87
N THR A 233 14.39 11.36 37.78
CA THR A 233 14.35 12.22 36.59
C THR A 233 13.99 11.43 35.35
N LEU A 234 12.86 11.80 34.74
CA LEU A 234 12.42 11.32 33.43
C LEU A 234 12.68 12.39 32.37
N LYS A 235 13.20 11.99 31.24
CA LYS A 235 13.36 12.83 30.06
C LYS A 235 12.53 12.25 28.90
N ILE A 236 11.80 13.12 28.19
CA ILE A 236 11.12 12.76 26.96
C ILE A 236 12.13 12.83 25.80
N LYS A 237 12.24 11.74 25.04
CA LYS A 237 12.99 11.68 23.78
C LYS A 237 12.05 11.37 22.62
N PRO A 238 12.36 11.82 21.39
CA PRO A 238 11.62 11.37 20.22
C PRO A 238 11.62 9.83 20.15
N ASP A 239 10.45 9.25 20.04
CA ASP A 239 10.28 7.78 19.97
C ASP A 239 10.74 7.26 18.62
N MET A 240 10.24 7.92 17.58
CA MET A 240 10.40 7.49 16.21
C MET A 240 11.20 8.51 15.41
N ARG A 241 11.81 8.05 14.33
CA ARG A 241 12.34 8.95 13.32
C ARG A 241 11.18 9.57 12.55
N PHE A 242 11.36 10.80 12.08
CA PHE A 242 10.39 11.49 11.23
C PHE A 242 10.20 10.77 9.90
N GLU A 243 11.28 10.16 9.37
CA GLU A 243 11.29 9.39 8.14
C GLU A 243 11.23 7.89 8.43
N HIS A 244 10.42 7.20 7.64
CA HIS A 244 10.27 5.76 7.71
C HIS A 244 10.24 5.15 6.31
N PHE A 245 11.18 4.27 6.03
CA PHE A 245 11.24 3.47 4.81
C PHE A 245 10.55 2.12 5.03
N ALA A 246 9.75 1.73 4.03
CA ALA A 246 9.13 0.42 3.95
C ALA A 246 9.14 -0.09 2.51
N ILE A 247 8.95 -1.39 2.33
CA ILE A 247 8.79 -2.02 1.01
C ILE A 247 7.53 -2.87 1.04
N ALA A 248 6.61 -2.59 0.13
CA ALA A 248 5.41 -3.37 -0.07
C ALA A 248 5.59 -4.39 -1.21
N PHE A 249 5.06 -5.59 -1.02
CA PHE A 249 4.97 -6.65 -2.03
C PHE A 249 3.50 -6.99 -2.21
N SER A 250 3.03 -6.97 -3.45
CA SER A 250 1.64 -7.28 -3.77
C SER A 250 1.58 -8.27 -4.92
N ALA A 251 0.63 -9.19 -4.87
CA ALA A 251 0.35 -10.07 -5.97
C ALA A 251 -1.17 -10.23 -6.15
N ARG A 252 -1.57 -10.38 -7.41
CA ARG A 252 -2.95 -10.63 -7.82
C ARG A 252 -2.98 -11.79 -8.80
N TYR A 253 -3.79 -12.80 -8.49
CA TYR A 253 -4.01 -13.94 -9.36
C TYR A 253 -5.46 -14.03 -9.81
N LYS A 254 -5.68 -13.97 -11.10
CA LYS A 254 -7.00 -14.00 -11.74
C LYS A 254 -7.53 -15.43 -11.80
N LEU A 255 -8.62 -15.69 -11.11
CA LEU A 255 -9.32 -16.99 -11.11
C LEU A 255 -10.28 -17.10 -12.29
N THR A 256 -11.12 -16.08 -12.46
CA THR A 256 -12.11 -15.98 -13.56
C THR A 256 -11.97 -14.63 -14.26
N THR A 257 -12.85 -14.32 -15.19
CA THR A 257 -12.89 -13.00 -15.85
C THR A 257 -13.17 -11.85 -14.88
N VAL A 258 -13.92 -12.12 -13.79
CA VAL A 258 -14.37 -11.13 -12.83
C VAL A 258 -13.73 -11.30 -11.44
N THR A 259 -13.23 -12.49 -11.09
CA THR A 259 -12.74 -12.81 -9.74
C THR A 259 -11.24 -13.00 -9.71
N SER A 260 -10.60 -12.42 -8.71
CA SER A 260 -9.17 -12.60 -8.44
C SER A 260 -8.91 -12.76 -6.95
N VAL A 261 -7.82 -13.42 -6.59
CA VAL A 261 -7.28 -13.44 -5.23
C VAL A 261 -6.09 -12.48 -5.15
N MET A 262 -5.89 -11.90 -3.98
CA MET A 262 -4.87 -10.89 -3.72
C MET A 262 -4.13 -11.19 -2.44
N ILE A 263 -2.85 -10.78 -2.42
CA ILE A 263 -2.01 -10.77 -1.22
C ILE A 263 -1.20 -9.48 -1.19
N ASN A 264 -1.06 -8.91 0.01
CA ASN A 264 -0.11 -7.83 0.31
C ASN A 264 0.78 -8.22 1.49
N TYR A 265 2.04 -7.80 1.42
CA TYR A 265 2.98 -7.85 2.53
C TYR A 265 3.82 -6.58 2.53
N ASP A 266 3.72 -5.79 3.60
CA ASP A 266 4.47 -4.54 3.75
C ASP A 266 5.51 -4.72 4.85
N GLN A 267 6.79 -4.56 4.51
CA GLN A 267 7.92 -4.73 5.40
C GLN A 267 8.45 -3.35 5.82
N PRO A 268 8.35 -2.97 7.10
CA PRO A 268 9.08 -1.84 7.67
C PRO A 268 10.59 -2.08 7.61
N ILE A 269 11.34 -1.10 7.12
CA ILE A 269 12.80 -1.17 6.99
C ILE A 269 13.48 -0.32 8.06
N THR A 270 13.03 0.92 8.26
CA THR A 270 13.60 1.84 9.25
C THR A 270 13.37 1.28 10.66
N LYS A 271 14.44 1.31 11.46
CA LYS A 271 14.39 0.99 12.90
C LYS A 271 14.33 2.28 13.71
N HIS A 272 13.40 2.32 14.65
CA HIS A 272 13.20 3.38 15.61
C HIS A 272 13.77 2.98 16.97
N ALA A 273 14.01 3.95 17.85
CA ALA A 273 14.57 3.72 19.19
C ALA A 273 13.62 2.87 20.06
N ALA A 274 12.32 3.10 19.92
CA ALA A 274 11.27 2.35 20.57
C ALA A 274 10.10 2.16 19.61
N ASN A 275 9.11 1.36 20.00
CA ASN A 275 7.83 1.27 19.32
C ASN A 275 7.90 1.00 17.80
N ASN A 276 8.78 0.09 17.40
CA ASN A 276 8.94 -0.25 15.98
C ASN A 276 7.63 -0.77 15.36
N PRO A 277 7.27 -0.31 14.15
CA PRO A 277 6.08 -0.80 13.47
C PRO A 277 6.23 -2.28 13.10
N SER A 278 5.10 -2.98 13.14
CA SER A 278 4.98 -4.37 12.68
C SER A 278 4.72 -4.42 11.18
N PRO A 279 5.15 -5.50 10.49
CA PRO A 279 4.80 -5.68 9.09
C PRO A 279 3.29 -5.84 8.91
N SER A 280 2.79 -5.55 7.71
CA SER A 280 1.43 -5.90 7.28
C SER A 280 1.42 -7.21 6.53
N LEU A 281 0.36 -7.98 6.73
CA LEU A 281 0.04 -9.15 5.93
C LEU A 281 -1.46 -9.16 5.67
N SER A 282 -1.84 -9.25 4.40
CA SER A 282 -3.24 -9.17 3.99
C SER A 282 -3.55 -10.15 2.88
N PHE A 283 -4.73 -10.75 2.94
CA PHE A 283 -5.25 -11.68 1.93
C PHE A 283 -6.68 -11.30 1.59
N GLY A 284 -7.04 -11.36 0.30
CA GLY A 284 -8.38 -10.99 -0.11
C GLY A 284 -8.80 -11.52 -1.45
N VAL A 285 -10.06 -11.26 -1.74
CA VAL A 285 -10.69 -11.51 -3.03
C VAL A 285 -11.13 -10.19 -3.65
N GLU A 286 -11.05 -10.11 -4.96
CA GLU A 286 -11.46 -8.96 -5.76
C GLU A 286 -12.48 -9.41 -6.79
N PHE A 287 -13.59 -8.67 -6.88
CA PHE A 287 -14.62 -8.84 -7.89
C PHE A 287 -14.71 -7.59 -8.75
N ASN A 288 -14.46 -7.71 -10.04
CA ASN A 288 -14.46 -6.60 -10.98
C ASN A 288 -15.60 -6.72 -11.98
N THR A 289 -16.35 -5.65 -12.11
CA THR A 289 -17.29 -5.43 -13.23
C THR A 289 -16.69 -4.39 -14.18
N SER A 290 -17.45 -3.92 -15.16
CA SER A 290 -16.96 -2.89 -16.11
C SER A 290 -16.56 -1.58 -15.45
N SER A 291 -17.23 -1.17 -14.37
CA SER A 291 -17.02 0.12 -13.71
C SER A 291 -16.82 0.04 -12.19
N HIS A 292 -16.98 -1.14 -11.57
CA HIS A 292 -16.81 -1.32 -10.13
C HIS A 292 -15.75 -2.37 -9.83
N SER A 293 -15.01 -2.13 -8.74
CA SER A 293 -14.15 -3.12 -8.11
C SER A 293 -14.55 -3.24 -6.63
N PHE A 294 -14.81 -4.47 -6.21
CA PHE A 294 -15.13 -4.82 -4.83
C PHE A 294 -14.01 -5.70 -4.30
N GLN A 295 -13.41 -5.31 -3.19
CA GLN A 295 -12.37 -6.07 -2.53
C GLN A 295 -12.83 -6.40 -1.12
N LEU A 296 -12.81 -7.68 -0.75
CA LEU A 296 -13.03 -8.16 0.62
C LEU A 296 -11.78 -8.89 1.08
N PHE A 297 -11.27 -8.57 2.28
CA PHE A 297 -9.99 -9.10 2.72
C PHE A 297 -9.88 -9.15 4.25
N VAL A 298 -8.89 -9.89 4.71
CA VAL A 298 -8.38 -9.86 6.07
C VAL A 298 -7.00 -9.21 6.08
N THR A 299 -6.74 -8.38 7.08
CA THR A 299 -5.51 -7.59 7.22
C THR A 299 -5.19 -7.36 8.68
N ASN A 300 -3.93 -7.06 9.00
CA ASN A 300 -3.56 -6.55 10.32
C ASN A 300 -3.33 -5.03 10.32
N TYR A 301 -3.56 -4.34 9.21
CA TYR A 301 -3.58 -2.88 9.12
C TYR A 301 -4.97 -2.34 9.43
N SER A 302 -5.04 -1.41 10.37
CA SER A 302 -6.30 -0.74 10.75
C SER A 302 -6.42 0.68 10.22
N TYR A 303 -5.30 1.35 9.98
CA TYR A 303 -5.32 2.70 9.42
C TYR A 303 -5.55 2.67 7.90
N LEU A 304 -6.16 3.77 7.40
CA LEU A 304 -6.48 3.94 5.98
C LEU A 304 -5.58 4.96 5.28
N ASN A 305 -4.62 5.47 6.02
CA ASN A 305 -3.61 6.39 5.52
C ASN A 305 -2.26 5.65 5.49
N PRO A 306 -1.56 5.59 4.36
CA PRO A 306 -0.38 4.75 4.19
C PRO A 306 0.79 5.16 5.10
N GLN A 307 1.05 6.48 5.27
CA GLN A 307 2.11 6.93 6.15
C GLN A 307 1.84 6.58 7.60
N THR A 308 0.58 6.62 8.04
CA THR A 308 0.19 6.23 9.40
C THR A 308 0.32 4.73 9.60
N ASN A 309 -0.08 3.90 8.63
CA ASN A 309 0.12 2.45 8.70
C ASN A 309 1.59 2.10 8.82
N ASN A 310 2.44 2.67 7.98
CA ASN A 310 3.87 2.35 7.95
C ASN A 310 4.59 2.71 9.25
N LEU A 311 4.15 3.79 9.93
CA LEU A 311 4.84 4.28 11.12
C LEU A 311 4.23 3.75 12.42
N TYR A 312 2.91 3.59 12.48
CA TYR A 312 2.19 3.35 13.73
C TYR A 312 1.51 1.97 13.83
N ASN A 313 1.64 1.09 12.82
CA ASN A 313 1.09 -0.25 12.97
C ASN A 313 1.86 -1.06 14.03
N ARG A 314 1.22 -1.31 15.18
CA ARG A 314 1.74 -2.16 16.25
C ARG A 314 1.14 -3.55 16.26
N ASN A 315 0.20 -3.80 15.37
CA ASN A 315 -0.50 -5.06 15.28
C ASN A 315 0.35 -6.04 14.44
N SER A 316 1.12 -6.87 15.11
CA SER A 316 1.95 -7.86 14.41
C SER A 316 1.11 -9.02 13.88
N PRO A 317 1.28 -9.45 12.61
CA PRO A 317 0.63 -10.65 12.08
C PRO A 317 1.21 -11.93 12.67
N PHE A 318 2.41 -11.85 13.28
CA PHE A 318 3.11 -13.00 13.88
C PHE A 318 3.36 -12.78 15.37
N GLY A 319 3.41 -13.85 16.12
CA GLY A 319 3.86 -13.78 17.52
C GLY A 319 5.30 -13.29 17.62
N TYR A 320 5.62 -12.58 18.68
CA TYR A 320 6.97 -12.08 18.94
C TYR A 320 7.25 -12.06 20.44
N THR A 321 8.52 -11.92 20.81
CA THR A 321 8.95 -11.69 22.20
C THR A 321 9.28 -10.21 22.36
N ASP A 322 8.69 -9.56 23.35
CA ASP A 322 8.97 -8.16 23.67
C ASP A 322 10.35 -7.95 24.31
N ALA A 323 10.69 -6.70 24.63
CA ALA A 323 11.98 -6.36 25.25
C ALA A 323 12.12 -6.93 26.67
N GLU A 324 11.02 -7.15 27.35
CA GLU A 324 10.90 -7.69 28.70
C GLU A 324 10.91 -9.25 28.73
N GLY A 325 10.94 -9.89 27.56
CA GLY A 325 10.97 -11.36 27.44
C GLY A 325 9.59 -12.02 27.39
N ASN A 326 8.49 -11.25 27.37
CA ASN A 326 7.14 -11.78 27.30
C ASN A 326 6.81 -12.24 25.87
N LYS A 327 6.16 -13.40 25.76
CA LYS A 327 5.65 -13.89 24.47
C LYS A 327 4.32 -13.21 24.15
N ILE A 328 4.33 -12.35 23.14
CA ILE A 328 3.14 -11.65 22.65
C ILE A 328 2.54 -12.44 21.49
N LYS A 329 1.26 -12.78 21.62
CA LYS A 329 0.51 -13.40 20.51
C LYS A 329 0.30 -12.36 19.41
N GLY A 330 0.70 -12.69 18.18
CA GLY A 330 0.34 -11.93 16.99
C GLY A 330 -0.98 -12.40 16.40
N GLY A 331 -1.27 -11.96 15.16
CA GLY A 331 -2.40 -12.46 14.38
C GLY A 331 -3.74 -11.81 14.72
N LYS A 332 -3.74 -10.60 15.26
CA LYS A 332 -4.96 -9.80 15.44
C LYS A 332 -5.40 -9.24 14.09
N PHE A 333 -5.97 -10.11 13.28
CA PHE A 333 -6.53 -9.71 12.00
C PHE A 333 -7.88 -9.01 12.16
N LEU A 334 -8.19 -8.19 11.20
CA LEU A 334 -9.48 -7.53 11.03
C LEU A 334 -10.01 -7.79 9.61
N ILE A 335 -11.31 -7.68 9.45
CA ILE A 335 -11.97 -7.72 8.15
C ILE A 335 -12.00 -6.30 7.59
N GLY A 336 -11.79 -6.16 6.30
CA GLY A 336 -11.91 -4.90 5.58
C GLY A 336 -12.47 -5.08 4.19
N PHE A 337 -12.99 -4.00 3.63
CA PHE A 337 -13.38 -3.96 2.24
C PHE A 337 -13.00 -2.64 1.59
N ASN A 338 -12.81 -2.68 0.27
CA ASN A 338 -12.71 -1.50 -0.58
C ASN A 338 -13.77 -1.62 -1.68
N ILE A 339 -14.43 -0.51 -1.98
CA ILE A 339 -15.34 -0.36 -3.11
C ILE A 339 -14.81 0.79 -3.96
N THR A 340 -14.55 0.53 -5.22
CA THR A 340 -14.10 1.54 -6.19
C THR A 340 -15.10 1.60 -7.32
N ARG A 341 -15.49 2.81 -7.71
CA ARG A 341 -16.32 3.04 -8.88
C ARG A 341 -15.65 4.04 -9.81
N LEU A 342 -15.64 3.72 -11.10
CA LEU A 342 -15.08 4.54 -12.17
C LEU A 342 -16.19 5.06 -13.07
N TRP A 343 -16.12 6.34 -13.44
CA TRP A 343 -16.92 6.96 -14.48
C TRP A 343 -15.97 7.57 -15.50
N ASN A 344 -16.20 7.27 -16.75
CA ASN A 344 -15.47 7.84 -17.86
C ASN A 344 -16.45 8.65 -18.71
N TYR A 345 -16.21 9.95 -18.81
CA TYR A 345 -17.02 10.92 -19.54
C TYR A 345 -16.32 11.36 -20.83
#